data_2b92a89df78cfa766029856ec512dc82
#
_entry.id   2b92a89df78cfa766029856ec512dc82
#
_cell.length_a   1.000
_cell.length_b   1.000
_cell.length_c   1.000
_cell.angle_alpha   90.00
_cell.angle_beta   90.00
_cell.angle_gamma   90.00
#
_symmetry.space_group_name_H-M   'P 1'
#
loop_
_entity.id
_entity.type
_entity.pdbx_description
1 polymer ?
#
loop_
_entity_poly.entity_id
_entity_poly.type
_entity_poly.pdbx_seq_one_letter_code
_entity_poly.pdbx_strand_id
1 'polypeptide(L)'
;MTKIKGFGFKRVDDLALKLKPELKQSIERIIAFTKYYFTSLGENEGHTYVRLDAFKNEMSNNIPECMSLYDDFINSQKRTNLFLHFSGNKVGLKEYYDNETAVLGLIEYLSEFKPKKIENYDEIIKRVEKEQGFNFNDEQIEVINRAINKPVVLITGKAGSGIQIYISILIFIPIFFL
;
A
#
# COMPACT_ATOMS: atom_id res chain seq x y z
N MET A 1 6.75 -1.96 18.22
CA MET A 1 7.50 -3.23 18.09
C MET A 1 8.29 -3.19 16.79
N THR A 2 9.62 -3.17 16.85
CA THR A 2 10.48 -3.15 15.67
C THR A 2 10.40 -4.53 14.99
N LYS A 3 10.14 -4.57 13.69
CA LYS A 3 10.06 -5.80 12.89
C LYS A 3 11.45 -6.47 12.87
N ILE A 4 11.61 -7.57 13.58
CA ILE A 4 12.83 -8.38 13.49
C ILE A 4 12.68 -9.22 12.23
N LYS A 5 13.45 -8.93 11.17
CA LYS A 5 13.45 -9.71 9.92
C LYS A 5 13.68 -11.20 10.22
N GLY A 6 12.80 -12.05 9.68
CA GLY A 6 12.92 -13.51 9.81
C GLY A 6 12.18 -14.13 11.01
N PHE A 7 11.53 -13.33 11.86
CA PHE A 7 10.71 -13.84 12.96
C PHE A 7 9.22 -13.56 12.70
N GLY A 8 8.43 -14.62 12.47
CA GLY A 8 6.98 -14.52 12.44
C GLY A 8 6.39 -14.22 13.82
N PHE A 9 5.15 -13.74 13.86
CA PHE A 9 4.44 -13.36 15.09
C PHE A 9 4.55 -14.44 16.18
N LYS A 10 4.30 -15.70 15.85
CA LYS A 10 4.27 -16.82 16.80
C LYS A 10 5.57 -16.95 17.63
N ARG A 11 6.73 -16.83 16.98
CA ARG A 11 8.02 -16.95 17.69
C ARG A 11 8.26 -15.78 18.64
N VAL A 12 7.87 -14.56 18.23
CA VAL A 12 8.01 -13.35 19.05
C VAL A 12 7.03 -13.40 20.22
N ASP A 13 5.81 -13.85 19.96
CA ASP A 13 4.76 -14.02 20.96
C ASP A 13 5.13 -15.07 22.01
N ASP A 14 5.60 -16.25 21.59
CA ASP A 14 6.10 -17.31 22.48
C ASP A 14 7.23 -16.81 23.40
N LEU A 15 8.16 -16.01 22.87
CA LEU A 15 9.22 -15.41 23.66
C LEU A 15 8.71 -14.37 24.64
N ALA A 16 7.79 -13.49 24.19
CA ALA A 16 7.17 -12.48 25.03
C ALA A 16 6.41 -13.11 26.19
N LEU A 17 5.65 -14.18 25.95
CA LEU A 17 4.91 -14.91 26.99
C LEU A 17 5.81 -15.66 27.97
N LYS A 18 7.00 -16.11 27.54
CA LYS A 18 8.00 -16.68 28.47
C LYS A 18 8.60 -15.62 29.39
N LEU A 19 8.82 -14.41 28.89
CA LEU A 19 9.39 -13.29 29.67
C LEU A 19 8.35 -12.59 30.53
N LYS A 20 7.10 -12.51 30.05
CA LYS A 20 5.98 -11.80 30.67
C LYS A 20 4.69 -12.60 30.50
N PRO A 21 4.44 -13.62 31.34
CA PRO A 21 3.25 -14.48 31.26
C PRO A 21 1.92 -13.71 31.38
N GLU A 22 1.94 -12.56 32.07
CA GLU A 22 0.78 -11.68 32.21
C GLU A 22 0.25 -11.11 30.89
N LEU A 23 1.06 -11.10 29.84
CA LEU A 23 0.62 -10.69 28.50
C LEU A 23 -0.34 -11.67 27.83
N LYS A 24 -0.49 -12.89 28.39
CA LYS A 24 -1.29 -13.95 27.75
C LYS A 24 -2.73 -13.54 27.47
N GLN A 25 -3.34 -12.74 28.35
CA GLN A 25 -4.67 -12.14 28.19
C GLN A 25 -4.57 -10.63 28.32
N SER A 26 -3.97 -9.98 27.32
CA SER A 26 -3.77 -8.53 27.39
C SER A 26 -4.17 -7.83 26.09
N ILE A 27 -4.53 -6.56 26.21
CA ILE A 27 -4.83 -5.69 25.06
C ILE A 27 -3.58 -5.45 24.22
N GLU A 28 -2.41 -5.38 24.84
CA GLU A 28 -1.13 -5.21 24.18
C GLU A 28 -0.86 -6.35 23.20
N ARG A 29 -1.19 -7.58 23.59
CA ARG A 29 -1.05 -8.76 22.72
C ARG A 29 -2.03 -8.70 21.55
N ILE A 30 -3.27 -8.26 21.78
CA ILE A 30 -4.25 -8.03 20.71
C ILE A 30 -3.74 -6.99 19.71
N ILE A 31 -3.22 -5.84 20.20
CA ILE A 31 -2.68 -4.78 19.34
C ILE A 31 -1.49 -5.31 18.53
N ALA A 32 -0.57 -6.05 19.16
CA ALA A 32 0.59 -6.62 18.50
C ALA A 32 0.19 -7.61 17.39
N PHE A 33 -0.75 -8.52 17.68
CA PHE A 33 -1.29 -9.45 16.70
C PHE A 33 -1.99 -8.72 15.56
N THR A 34 -2.86 -7.77 15.86
CA THR A 34 -3.62 -6.99 14.87
C THR A 34 -2.67 -6.28 13.91
N LYS A 35 -1.64 -5.61 14.42
CA LYS A 35 -0.64 -4.94 13.60
C LYS A 35 0.12 -5.93 12.71
N TYR A 36 0.56 -7.05 13.28
CA TYR A 36 1.23 -8.10 12.51
C TYR A 36 0.33 -8.64 11.39
N TYR A 37 -0.91 -9.01 11.70
CA TYR A 37 -1.87 -9.58 10.77
C TYR A 37 -2.10 -8.68 9.56
N PHE A 38 -2.50 -7.43 9.78
CA PHE A 38 -2.77 -6.50 8.68
C PHE A 38 -1.51 -6.10 7.91
N THR A 39 -0.36 -5.97 8.58
CA THR A 39 0.90 -5.68 7.88
C THR A 39 1.30 -6.86 6.99
N SER A 40 1.18 -8.09 7.49
CA SER A 40 1.48 -9.30 6.73
C SER A 40 0.52 -9.48 5.54
N LEU A 41 -0.76 -9.20 5.74
CA LEU A 41 -1.78 -9.24 4.70
C LEU A 41 -1.49 -8.22 3.59
N GLY A 42 -1.15 -6.98 3.95
CA GLY A 42 -0.79 -5.95 2.99
C GLY A 42 0.47 -6.28 2.19
N GLU A 43 1.51 -6.80 2.86
CA GLU A 43 2.79 -7.12 2.21
C GLU A 43 2.72 -8.36 1.30
N ASN A 44 1.96 -9.38 1.68
CA ASN A 44 1.94 -10.65 0.95
C ASN A 44 0.81 -10.74 -0.07
N GLU A 45 -0.34 -10.13 0.21
CA GLU A 45 -1.57 -10.28 -0.58
C GLU A 45 -2.06 -8.95 -1.16
N GLY A 46 -1.50 -7.81 -0.73
CA GLY A 46 -1.91 -6.49 -1.16
C GLY A 46 -3.27 -6.04 -0.59
N HIS A 47 -3.78 -6.71 0.44
CA HIS A 47 -5.05 -6.37 1.07
C HIS A 47 -4.85 -5.44 2.27
N THR A 48 -5.62 -4.37 2.34
CA THR A 48 -5.56 -3.37 3.41
C THR A 48 -6.71 -3.50 4.41
N TYR A 49 -7.71 -4.31 4.10
CA TYR A 49 -8.86 -4.61 4.96
C TYR A 49 -9.36 -6.04 4.77
N VAL A 50 -10.09 -6.53 5.77
CA VAL A 50 -10.81 -7.80 5.74
C VAL A 50 -12.22 -7.64 6.31
N ARG A 51 -13.05 -8.66 6.18
CA ARG A 51 -14.33 -8.72 6.91
C ARG A 51 -14.07 -8.89 8.41
N LEU A 52 -14.92 -8.29 9.23
CA LEU A 52 -14.77 -8.32 10.69
C LEU A 52 -14.86 -9.75 11.26
N ASP A 53 -15.72 -10.60 10.66
CA ASP A 53 -15.84 -12.00 11.04
C ASP A 53 -14.57 -12.81 10.69
N ALA A 54 -13.96 -12.56 9.54
CA ALA A 54 -12.68 -13.17 9.17
C ALA A 54 -11.57 -12.76 10.14
N PHE A 55 -11.48 -11.48 10.50
CA PHE A 55 -10.52 -11.00 11.50
C PHE A 55 -10.73 -11.65 12.87
N LYS A 56 -11.99 -11.79 13.31
CA LYS A 56 -12.32 -12.49 14.57
C LYS A 56 -11.85 -13.93 14.57
N ASN A 57 -12.07 -14.65 13.45
CA ASN A 57 -11.61 -16.02 13.29
C ASN A 57 -10.08 -16.14 13.34
N GLU A 58 -9.37 -15.22 12.68
CA GLU A 58 -7.90 -15.19 12.72
C GLU A 58 -7.37 -14.94 14.13
N MET A 59 -7.98 -14.02 14.89
CA MET A 59 -7.63 -13.82 16.29
C MET A 59 -7.88 -15.07 17.13
N SER A 60 -9.05 -15.73 16.95
CA SER A 60 -9.39 -16.95 17.66
C SER A 60 -8.41 -18.10 17.40
N ASN A 61 -7.90 -18.20 16.17
CA ASN A 61 -6.94 -19.22 15.78
C ASN A 61 -5.52 -18.98 16.31
N ASN A 62 -5.12 -17.71 16.45
CA ASN A 62 -3.73 -17.36 16.78
C ASN A 62 -3.52 -16.93 18.24
N ILE A 63 -4.51 -16.25 18.85
CA ILE A 63 -4.46 -15.76 20.24
C ILE A 63 -5.78 -16.04 20.97
N PRO A 64 -6.21 -17.33 21.06
CA PRO A 64 -7.52 -17.70 21.63
C PRO A 64 -7.75 -17.18 23.04
N GLU A 65 -6.70 -17.07 23.85
CA GLU A 65 -6.80 -16.60 25.23
C GLU A 65 -7.25 -15.13 25.33
N CYS A 66 -7.02 -14.35 24.27
CA CYS A 66 -7.42 -12.94 24.23
C CYS A 66 -8.89 -12.73 23.78
N MET A 67 -9.61 -13.79 23.42
CA MET A 67 -10.99 -13.65 22.88
C MET A 67 -11.99 -13.09 23.87
N SER A 68 -11.75 -13.25 25.17
CA SER A 68 -12.55 -12.60 26.22
C SER A 68 -12.50 -11.08 26.18
N LEU A 69 -11.43 -10.50 25.59
CA LEU A 69 -11.22 -9.06 25.47
C LEU A 69 -11.60 -8.52 24.08
N TYR A 70 -12.01 -9.40 23.14
CA TYR A 70 -12.24 -9.03 21.75
C TYR A 70 -13.32 -7.95 21.59
N ASP A 71 -14.48 -8.15 22.21
CA ASP A 71 -15.62 -7.23 22.02
C ASP A 71 -15.33 -5.85 22.64
N ASP A 72 -14.68 -5.81 23.80
CA ASP A 72 -14.24 -4.56 24.42
C ASP A 72 -13.20 -3.84 23.58
N PHE A 73 -12.23 -4.57 23.02
CA PHE A 73 -11.24 -4.02 22.10
C PHE A 73 -11.91 -3.42 20.86
N ILE A 74 -12.76 -4.18 20.16
CA ILE A 74 -13.45 -3.71 18.94
C ILE A 74 -14.34 -2.50 19.25
N ASN A 75 -15.12 -2.54 20.32
CA ASN A 75 -15.99 -1.42 20.71
C ASN A 75 -15.19 -0.17 21.07
N SER A 76 -14.05 -0.33 21.75
CA SER A 76 -13.12 0.76 22.01
C SER A 76 -12.60 1.36 20.70
N GLN A 77 -12.13 0.53 19.76
CA GLN A 77 -11.59 0.99 18.48
C GLN A 77 -12.66 1.69 17.62
N LYS A 78 -13.91 1.19 17.61
CA LYS A 78 -15.03 1.86 16.90
C LYS A 78 -15.31 3.26 17.46
N ARG A 79 -15.15 3.46 18.77
CA ARG A 79 -15.37 4.76 19.42
C ARG A 79 -14.21 5.74 19.19
N THR A 80 -12.98 5.25 19.30
CA THR A 80 -11.79 6.09 19.26
C THR A 80 -11.26 6.30 17.83
N ASN A 81 -11.47 5.34 16.94
CA ASN A 81 -10.93 5.33 15.57
C ASN A 81 -9.43 5.67 15.53
N LEU A 82 -8.67 5.21 16.53
CA LEU A 82 -7.24 5.53 16.65
C LEU A 82 -6.34 4.58 15.89
N PHE A 83 -6.64 3.27 15.95
CA PHE A 83 -5.77 2.24 15.42
C PHE A 83 -6.42 1.43 14.29
N LEU A 84 -7.73 1.15 14.41
CA LEU A 84 -8.51 0.47 13.39
C LEU A 84 -9.54 1.41 12.76
N HIS A 85 -9.71 1.28 11.45
CA HIS A 85 -10.80 1.90 10.70
C HIS A 85 -11.85 0.84 10.35
N PHE A 86 -13.13 1.22 10.46
CA PHE A 86 -14.28 0.37 10.18
C PHE A 86 -15.13 0.97 9.07
N SER A 87 -15.52 0.15 8.08
CA SER A 87 -16.46 0.52 7.02
C SER A 87 -17.46 -0.62 6.81
N GLY A 88 -18.69 -0.44 7.30
CA GLY A 88 -19.68 -1.52 7.35
C GLY A 88 -19.17 -2.71 8.16
N ASN A 89 -19.09 -3.89 7.55
CA ASN A 89 -18.52 -5.10 8.19
C ASN A 89 -17.02 -5.33 7.88
N LYS A 90 -16.33 -4.33 7.36
CA LYS A 90 -14.91 -4.39 7.05
C LYS A 90 -14.09 -3.68 8.13
N VAL A 91 -12.87 -4.16 8.34
CA VAL A 91 -11.91 -3.59 9.28
C VAL A 91 -10.51 -3.64 8.68
N GLY A 92 -9.72 -2.60 8.93
CA GLY A 92 -8.32 -2.49 8.51
C GLY A 92 -7.55 -1.56 9.45
N LEU A 93 -6.24 -1.43 9.23
CA LEU A 93 -5.47 -0.43 9.95
C LEU A 93 -5.90 0.97 9.51
N LYS A 94 -6.10 1.87 10.49
CA LYS A 94 -6.42 3.27 10.19
C LYS A 94 -5.33 3.95 9.37
N GLU A 95 -4.07 3.61 9.61
CA GLU A 95 -2.93 4.11 8.84
C GLU A 95 -3.07 3.80 7.33
N TYR A 96 -3.53 2.60 6.96
CA TYR A 96 -3.75 2.26 5.56
C TYR A 96 -4.89 3.06 4.95
N TYR A 97 -6.01 3.18 5.67
CA TYR A 97 -7.14 4.00 5.23
C TYR A 97 -6.74 5.48 5.03
N ASP A 98 -5.99 6.04 5.98
CA ASP A 98 -5.52 7.43 5.89
C ASP A 98 -4.59 7.64 4.68
N ASN A 99 -3.67 6.68 4.44
CA ASN A 99 -2.77 6.72 3.29
C ASN A 99 -3.53 6.62 1.96
N GLU A 100 -4.49 5.69 1.85
CA GLU A 100 -5.34 5.56 0.66
C GLU A 100 -6.15 6.83 0.40
N THR A 101 -6.73 7.41 1.44
CA THR A 101 -7.48 8.68 1.35
C THR A 101 -6.58 9.83 0.92
N ALA A 102 -5.37 9.92 1.47
CA ALA A 102 -4.40 10.94 1.08
C ALA A 102 -3.96 10.79 -0.39
N VAL A 103 -3.72 9.55 -0.84
CA VAL A 103 -3.39 9.27 -2.26
C VAL A 103 -4.54 9.67 -3.17
N LEU A 104 -5.78 9.33 -2.81
CA LEU A 104 -6.96 9.75 -3.60
C LEU A 104 -7.07 11.27 -3.68
N GLY A 105 -6.92 11.98 -2.57
CA GLY A 105 -6.93 13.44 -2.55
C GLY A 105 -5.82 14.06 -3.41
N LEU A 106 -4.63 13.46 -3.44
CA LEU A 106 -3.53 13.89 -4.32
C LEU A 106 -3.87 13.64 -5.79
N ILE A 107 -4.47 12.50 -6.13
CA ILE A 107 -4.89 12.20 -7.51
C ILE A 107 -5.96 13.19 -7.97
N GLU A 108 -6.96 13.48 -7.13
CA GLU A 108 -8.01 14.47 -7.41
C GLU A 108 -7.40 15.85 -7.65
N TYR A 109 -6.54 16.32 -6.73
CA TYR A 109 -5.83 17.59 -6.85
C TYR A 109 -5.00 17.67 -8.14
N LEU A 110 -4.18 16.65 -8.43
CA LEU A 110 -3.37 16.61 -9.65
C LEU A 110 -4.23 16.56 -10.91
N SER A 111 -5.41 15.96 -10.87
CA SER A 111 -6.32 15.85 -12.02
C SER A 111 -6.90 17.20 -12.47
N GLU A 112 -6.86 18.21 -11.61
CA GLU A 112 -7.29 19.58 -11.94
C GLU A 112 -6.27 20.33 -12.80
N PHE A 113 -5.00 19.90 -12.82
CA PHE A 113 -3.96 20.54 -13.60
C PHE A 113 -4.06 20.17 -15.08
N LYS A 114 -3.88 21.18 -15.93
CA LYS A 114 -3.75 20.96 -17.37
C LYS A 114 -2.27 20.72 -17.71
N PRO A 115 -1.92 19.59 -18.32
CA PRO A 115 -0.55 19.35 -18.75
C PRO A 115 -0.09 20.45 -19.71
N LYS A 116 1.16 20.88 -19.56
CA LYS A 116 1.77 21.78 -20.54
C LYS A 116 2.02 21.02 -21.84
N LYS A 117 1.72 21.62 -22.97
CA LYS A 117 2.06 21.04 -24.27
C LYS A 117 3.58 20.95 -24.38
N ILE A 118 4.09 19.76 -24.64
CA ILE A 118 5.52 19.53 -24.86
C ILE A 118 5.78 19.71 -26.34
N GLU A 119 6.62 20.70 -26.64
CA GLU A 119 7.11 20.93 -28.00
C GLU A 119 8.25 19.94 -28.29
N ASN A 120 8.41 19.57 -29.58
CA ASN A 120 9.48 18.66 -30.06
C ASN A 120 9.45 17.24 -29.43
N TYR A 121 8.28 16.78 -29.04
CA TYR A 121 8.08 15.45 -28.46
C TYR A 121 8.65 14.31 -29.35
N ASP A 122 8.39 14.35 -30.65
CA ASP A 122 8.88 13.31 -31.60
C ASP A 122 10.42 13.29 -31.68
N GLU A 123 11.07 14.44 -31.55
CA GLU A 123 12.54 14.54 -31.54
C GLU A 123 13.12 13.93 -30.25
N ILE A 124 12.44 14.13 -29.14
CA ILE A 124 12.84 13.52 -27.83
C ILE A 124 12.76 11.99 -27.95
N ILE A 125 11.66 11.46 -28.49
CA ILE A 125 11.50 10.00 -28.68
C ILE A 125 12.63 9.46 -29.56
N LYS A 126 12.86 10.03 -30.73
CA LYS A 126 13.91 9.59 -31.66
C LYS A 126 15.31 9.62 -31.03
N ARG A 127 15.57 10.63 -30.20
CA ARG A 127 16.84 10.72 -29.48
C ARG A 127 17.00 9.58 -28.48
N VAL A 128 15.95 9.30 -27.67
CA VAL A 128 15.97 8.20 -26.70
C VAL A 128 16.11 6.85 -27.39
N GLU A 129 15.38 6.60 -28.49
CA GLU A 129 15.50 5.39 -29.31
C GLU A 129 16.94 5.18 -29.81
N LYS A 130 17.56 6.26 -30.29
CA LYS A 130 18.96 6.22 -30.74
C LYS A 130 19.94 5.92 -29.61
N GLU A 131 19.74 6.52 -28.43
CA GLU A 131 20.57 6.29 -27.25
C GLU A 131 20.41 4.87 -26.69
N GLN A 132 19.21 4.30 -26.75
CA GLN A 132 18.93 2.94 -26.27
C GLN A 132 19.28 1.85 -27.28
N GLY A 133 19.37 2.19 -28.56
CA GLY A 133 19.66 1.25 -29.64
C GLY A 133 18.48 0.38 -30.12
N PHE A 134 17.25 0.73 -29.74
CA PHE A 134 16.03 0.07 -30.20
C PHE A 134 14.87 1.07 -30.29
N ASN A 135 13.88 0.76 -31.14
CA ASN A 135 12.70 1.58 -31.34
C ASN A 135 11.58 1.16 -30.37
N PHE A 136 10.74 2.12 -29.97
CA PHE A 136 9.53 1.85 -29.20
C PHE A 136 8.47 1.17 -30.09
N ASN A 137 7.71 0.25 -29.52
CA ASN A 137 6.53 -0.27 -30.19
C ASN A 137 5.33 0.68 -30.01
N ASP A 138 4.24 0.42 -30.79
CA ASP A 138 3.05 1.28 -30.79
C ASP A 138 2.41 1.42 -29.41
N GLU A 139 2.35 0.34 -28.60
CA GLU A 139 1.82 0.38 -27.24
C GLU A 139 2.67 1.27 -26.32
N GLN A 140 3.98 1.21 -26.46
CA GLN A 140 4.92 2.05 -25.72
C GLN A 140 4.76 3.52 -26.09
N ILE A 141 4.65 3.82 -27.36
CA ILE A 141 4.39 5.19 -27.86
C ILE A 141 3.05 5.71 -27.32
N GLU A 142 2.00 4.88 -27.32
CA GLU A 142 0.70 5.27 -26.76
C GLU A 142 0.79 5.61 -25.27
N VAL A 143 1.48 4.79 -24.47
CA VAL A 143 1.69 5.04 -23.04
C VAL A 143 2.42 6.36 -22.80
N ILE A 144 3.49 6.63 -23.58
CA ILE A 144 4.24 7.88 -23.49
C ILE A 144 3.33 9.07 -23.85
N ASN A 145 2.56 8.96 -24.94
CA ASN A 145 1.59 9.99 -25.33
C ASN A 145 0.56 10.29 -24.24
N ARG A 146 0.05 9.25 -23.57
CA ARG A 146 -0.86 9.45 -22.43
C ARG A 146 -0.18 10.14 -21.27
N ALA A 147 1.06 9.72 -20.93
CA ALA A 147 1.81 10.26 -19.79
C ALA A 147 2.11 11.76 -19.92
N ILE A 148 2.34 12.26 -21.16
CA ILE A 148 2.62 13.68 -21.41
C ILE A 148 1.36 14.55 -21.57
N ASN A 149 0.22 13.93 -21.90
CA ASN A 149 -1.04 14.64 -22.17
C ASN A 149 -2.08 14.54 -21.04
N LYS A 150 -1.77 13.80 -19.98
CA LYS A 150 -2.66 13.61 -18.81
C LYS A 150 -1.94 14.02 -17.53
N PRO A 151 -2.62 14.69 -16.59
CA PRO A 151 -2.00 15.10 -15.33
C PRO A 151 -1.64 13.93 -14.43
N VAL A 152 -2.37 12.82 -14.53
CA VAL A 152 -2.13 11.59 -13.79
C VAL A 152 -2.27 10.40 -14.72
N VAL A 153 -1.29 9.51 -14.72
CA VAL A 153 -1.30 8.26 -15.48
C VAL A 153 -0.78 7.12 -14.61
N LEU A 154 -1.52 6.03 -14.54
CA LEU A 154 -1.07 4.80 -13.90
C LEU A 154 -0.56 3.84 -14.98
N ILE A 155 0.73 3.50 -14.93
CA ILE A 155 1.36 2.55 -15.83
C ILE A 155 1.60 1.26 -15.05
N THR A 156 1.00 0.16 -15.51
CA THR A 156 1.18 -1.17 -14.92
C THR A 156 1.72 -2.14 -15.94
N GLY A 157 2.50 -3.12 -15.49
CA GLY A 157 3.01 -4.17 -16.38
C GLY A 157 3.70 -5.28 -15.58
N LYS A 158 3.83 -6.45 -16.19
CA LYS A 158 4.54 -7.59 -15.61
C LYS A 158 6.05 -7.34 -15.61
N ALA A 159 6.79 -8.10 -14.81
CA ALA A 159 8.26 -8.09 -14.88
C ALA A 159 8.72 -8.36 -16.31
N GLY A 160 9.62 -7.52 -16.83
CA GLY A 160 10.09 -7.61 -18.22
C GLY A 160 9.23 -6.87 -19.28
N SER A 161 8.14 -6.20 -18.88
CA SER A 161 7.28 -5.42 -19.79
C SER A 161 7.90 -4.09 -20.27
N GLY A 162 9.13 -3.78 -19.85
CA GLY A 162 9.81 -2.55 -20.27
C GLY A 162 9.35 -1.28 -19.53
N ILE A 163 8.65 -1.38 -18.39
CA ILE A 163 8.22 -0.21 -17.59
C ILE A 163 9.38 0.73 -17.27
N GLN A 164 10.59 0.22 -17.05
CA GLN A 164 11.78 1.03 -16.78
C GLN A 164 12.12 2.00 -17.92
N ILE A 165 11.74 1.66 -19.15
CA ILE A 165 11.97 2.46 -20.36
C ILE A 165 11.16 3.77 -20.28
N TYR A 166 9.93 3.71 -19.79
CA TYR A 166 9.07 4.90 -19.64
C TYR A 166 9.64 5.91 -18.65
N ILE A 167 10.25 5.42 -17.57
CA ILE A 167 10.89 6.26 -16.55
C ILE A 167 12.04 7.05 -17.17
N SER A 168 12.85 6.42 -18.03
CA SER A 168 13.95 7.09 -18.72
C SER A 168 13.47 8.23 -19.61
N ILE A 169 12.37 8.06 -20.35
CA ILE A 169 11.78 9.10 -21.19
C ILE A 169 11.25 10.25 -20.34
N LEU A 170 10.53 9.94 -19.25
CA LEU A 170 9.96 10.96 -18.38
C LEU A 170 11.03 11.83 -17.69
N ILE A 171 12.24 11.32 -17.50
CA ILE A 171 13.38 12.10 -16.99
C ILE A 171 13.90 13.09 -18.04
N PHE A 172 13.87 12.74 -19.33
CA PHE A 172 14.31 13.63 -20.42
C PHE A 172 13.25 14.69 -20.80
N ILE A 173 12.01 14.50 -20.38
CA ILE A 173 10.97 15.51 -20.53
C ILE A 173 11.04 16.39 -19.29
N PRO A 174 11.42 17.69 -19.39
CA PRO A 174 11.43 18.57 -18.25
C PRO A 174 9.99 18.76 -17.75
N ILE A 175 9.57 17.90 -16.82
CA ILE A 175 8.34 18.08 -16.07
C ILE A 175 8.64 19.15 -15.05
N PHE A 176 8.58 20.41 -15.45
CA PHE A 176 8.60 21.51 -14.53
C PHE A 176 7.24 21.57 -13.82
N PHE A 177 7.19 20.93 -12.66
CA PHE A 177 6.23 21.27 -11.64
C PHE A 177 6.67 22.61 -11.03
N LEU A 178 6.10 23.69 -11.50
CA LEU A 178 6.00 24.99 -10.81
C LEU A 178 4.64 25.59 -11.15
#